data_c4ea01dcfc1d7358c52019c7b5b4ff9a
#
_entry.id   c4ea01dcfc1d7358c52019c7b5b4ff9a
#
_cell.length_a   1.000
_cell.length_b   1.000
_cell.length_c   1.000
_cell.angle_alpha   90.00
_cell.angle_beta   90.00
_cell.angle_gamma   90.00
#
_symmetry.space_group_name_H-M   'P 1'
#
loop_
_entity.id
_entity.type
_entity.pdbx_description
1 polymer ?
#
loop_
_entity_poly.entity_id
_entity_poly.type
_entity_poly.pdbx_seq_one_letter_code
_entity_poly.pdbx_strand_id
1 'polypeptide(L)'
;MRGDNPHMTQRISGPAAEPLTLAEAKDFLRLTDPSTDVLVGALLSAARRTIESATGRVLMTQSWRLVRDAWPASGLFLLPIAPVASLDAARVRRADGTWEEVPAGRLSLLGDRTPQLIGLDRAHLPQPAVDHGGIALDVTAGYGPEPADVPSDLLQAVRLTLAHFHEHRDVVGEAIGLPGAVLALIAPYRMLRL
;
A
#
# COMPACT_ATOMS: atom_id res chain seq x y z
N MET A 1 3.62 11.96 -27.69
CA MET A 1 4.03 11.63 -26.31
C MET A 1 2.89 12.06 -25.39
N ARG A 2 2.00 11.14 -25.02
CA ARG A 2 1.00 11.41 -23.98
C ARG A 2 1.69 11.09 -22.67
N GLY A 3 1.92 12.12 -21.85
CA GLY A 3 2.56 11.99 -20.56
C GLY A 3 1.79 11.03 -19.65
N ASP A 4 2.53 10.26 -18.89
CA ASP A 4 2.01 9.42 -17.82
C ASP A 4 1.20 10.29 -16.86
N ASN A 5 -0.10 10.11 -16.91
CA ASN A 5 -1.05 10.82 -16.07
C ASN A 5 -0.97 10.30 -14.63
N PRO A 6 -1.06 11.16 -13.62
CA PRO A 6 -0.80 10.77 -12.25
C PRO A 6 -1.78 9.68 -11.81
N HIS A 7 -1.23 8.50 -11.65
CA HIS A 7 -1.93 7.37 -11.07
C HIS A 7 -2.22 7.67 -9.61
N MET A 8 -3.45 8.07 -9.30
CA MET A 8 -3.83 8.30 -7.91
C MET A 8 -4.10 6.97 -7.23
N THR A 9 -3.37 6.73 -6.14
CA THR A 9 -3.58 5.60 -5.24
C THR A 9 -3.97 6.17 -3.89
N GLN A 10 -5.20 5.91 -3.46
CA GLN A 10 -5.77 6.45 -2.23
C GLN A 10 -6.14 5.32 -1.28
N ARG A 11 -5.74 5.44 -0.02
CA ARG A 11 -6.22 4.54 1.03
C ARG A 11 -7.64 4.92 1.44
N ILE A 12 -8.56 3.96 1.37
CA ILE A 12 -9.96 4.10 1.80
C ILE A 12 -10.04 3.88 3.31
N SER A 13 -9.46 2.77 3.79
CA SER A 13 -9.39 2.46 5.21
C SER A 13 -7.98 2.04 5.60
N GLY A 14 -7.56 2.42 6.80
CA GLY A 14 -6.32 1.93 7.40
C GLY A 14 -6.47 0.49 7.93
N PRO A 15 -5.37 -0.10 8.40
CA PRO A 15 -5.42 -1.41 9.03
C PRO A 15 -6.16 -1.32 10.37
N ALA A 16 -6.82 -2.43 10.75
CA ALA A 16 -7.49 -2.56 12.04
C ALA A 16 -6.48 -2.65 13.20
N ALA A 17 -5.29 -3.17 12.93
CA ALA A 17 -4.20 -3.30 13.88
C ALA A 17 -2.86 -2.94 13.25
N GLU A 18 -1.91 -2.48 14.05
CA GLU A 18 -0.51 -2.30 13.64
C GLU A 18 0.22 -3.66 13.59
N PRO A 19 1.33 -3.79 12.82
CA PRO A 19 2.08 -5.05 12.69
C PRO A 19 2.83 -5.45 13.97
N LEU A 20 2.85 -4.60 14.97
CA LEU A 20 3.33 -4.86 16.32
C LEU A 20 2.29 -4.32 17.30
N THR A 21 2.11 -5.01 18.42
CA THR A 21 1.34 -4.46 19.54
C THR A 21 2.10 -3.31 20.21
N LEU A 22 1.39 -2.45 20.91
CA LEU A 22 2.03 -1.37 21.69
C LEU A 22 2.99 -1.94 22.74
N ALA A 23 2.64 -3.07 23.37
CA ALA A 23 3.48 -3.74 24.35
C ALA A 23 4.80 -4.21 23.71
N GLU A 24 4.75 -4.93 22.59
CA GLU A 24 5.96 -5.37 21.86
C GLU A 24 6.83 -4.19 21.40
N ALA A 25 6.22 -3.10 20.95
CA ALA A 25 6.93 -1.89 20.57
C ALA A 25 7.66 -1.25 21.75
N LYS A 26 7.00 -1.16 22.92
CA LYS A 26 7.60 -0.65 24.17
C LYS A 26 8.70 -1.56 24.68
N ASP A 27 8.49 -2.87 24.67
CA ASP A 27 9.50 -3.86 25.08
C ASP A 27 10.75 -3.74 24.20
N PHE A 28 10.59 -3.60 22.89
CA PHE A 28 11.71 -3.40 21.97
C PHE A 28 12.48 -2.11 22.26
N LEU A 29 11.78 -1.03 22.62
CA LEU A 29 12.37 0.27 22.99
C LEU A 29 12.84 0.34 24.45
N ARG A 30 12.59 -0.72 25.27
CA ARG A 30 12.87 -0.77 26.70
C ARG A 30 12.15 0.34 27.49
N LEU A 31 10.91 0.64 27.12
CA LEU A 31 10.07 1.65 27.75
C LEU A 31 9.01 0.99 28.62
N THR A 32 8.88 1.47 29.87
CA THR A 32 7.87 0.96 30.81
C THR A 32 6.84 2.01 31.19
N ASP A 33 7.14 3.31 30.96
CA ASP A 33 6.26 4.40 31.36
C ASP A 33 5.02 4.47 30.46
N PRO A 34 3.79 4.42 31.02
CA PRO A 34 2.55 4.60 30.26
C PRO A 34 2.41 5.97 29.59
N SER A 35 3.07 7.01 30.09
CA SER A 35 3.03 8.36 29.49
C SER A 35 3.58 8.38 28.06
N THR A 36 4.35 7.37 27.66
CA THR A 36 4.94 7.23 26.31
C THR A 36 4.02 6.56 25.31
N ASP A 37 2.88 6.00 25.71
CA ASP A 37 2.03 5.14 24.89
C ASP A 37 1.55 5.82 23.61
N VAL A 38 1.07 7.06 23.71
CA VAL A 38 0.60 7.84 22.57
C VAL A 38 1.73 8.11 21.58
N LEU A 39 2.91 8.47 22.08
CA LEU A 39 4.09 8.72 21.27
C LEU A 39 4.53 7.45 20.54
N VAL A 40 4.67 6.34 21.27
CA VAL A 40 5.11 5.05 20.69
C VAL A 40 4.13 4.58 19.63
N GLY A 41 2.81 4.70 19.88
CA GLY A 41 1.78 4.36 18.89
C GLY A 41 1.88 5.18 17.61
N ALA A 42 2.12 6.49 17.73
CA ALA A 42 2.32 7.37 16.59
C ALA A 42 3.58 7.03 15.79
N LEU A 43 4.71 6.77 16.48
CA LEU A 43 5.97 6.38 15.86
C LEU A 43 5.87 5.00 15.18
N LEU A 44 5.14 4.05 15.77
CA LEU A 44 4.90 2.73 15.19
C LEU A 44 4.13 2.84 13.88
N SER A 45 3.05 3.63 13.87
CA SER A 45 2.28 3.89 12.66
C SER A 45 3.12 4.59 11.57
N ALA A 46 3.98 5.53 11.97
CA ALA A 46 4.91 6.19 11.06
C ALA A 46 5.95 5.21 10.50
N ALA A 47 6.52 4.34 11.33
CA ALA A 47 7.49 3.31 10.92
C ALA A 47 6.87 2.35 9.89
N ARG A 48 5.66 1.81 10.17
CA ARG A 48 4.94 0.97 9.20
C ARG A 48 4.76 1.69 7.86
N ARG A 49 4.22 2.90 7.88
CA ARG A 49 3.97 3.68 6.65
C ARG A 49 5.24 3.95 5.85
N THR A 50 6.35 4.16 6.53
CA THR A 50 7.65 4.38 5.90
C THR A 50 8.12 3.12 5.17
N ILE A 51 8.00 1.94 5.80
CA ILE A 51 8.33 0.66 5.17
C ILE A 51 7.40 0.37 4.00
N GLU A 52 6.09 0.58 4.16
CA GLU A 52 5.11 0.43 3.08
C GLU A 52 5.45 1.32 1.88
N SER A 53 5.78 2.58 2.12
CA SER A 53 6.16 3.54 1.07
C SER A 53 7.48 3.17 0.37
N ALA A 54 8.47 2.70 1.13
CA ALA A 54 9.78 2.34 0.60
C ALA A 54 9.78 1.05 -0.23
N THR A 55 8.82 0.16 0.03
CA THR A 55 8.72 -1.15 -0.64
C THR A 55 7.61 -1.24 -1.68
N GLY A 56 6.57 -0.41 -1.58
CA GLY A 56 5.31 -0.60 -2.29
C GLY A 56 4.48 -1.77 -1.74
N ARG A 57 4.89 -2.33 -0.57
CA ARG A 57 4.13 -3.40 0.09
C ARG A 57 3.17 -2.81 1.10
N VAL A 58 2.00 -3.41 1.20
CA VAL A 58 1.00 -3.13 2.24
C VAL A 58 1.15 -4.22 3.30
N LEU A 59 1.50 -3.86 4.53
CA LEU A 59 1.84 -4.84 5.55
C LEU A 59 0.60 -5.51 6.13
N MET A 60 -0.32 -4.71 6.64
CA MET A 60 -1.57 -5.19 7.24
C MET A 60 -2.74 -5.00 6.28
N THR A 61 -3.79 -5.77 6.41
CA THR A 61 -4.98 -5.66 5.55
C THR A 61 -5.57 -4.25 5.58
N GLN A 62 -5.71 -3.64 4.41
CA GLN A 62 -6.19 -2.27 4.17
C GLN A 62 -6.99 -2.22 2.87
N SER A 63 -7.92 -1.27 2.76
CA SER A 63 -8.66 -1.02 1.52
C SER A 63 -8.11 0.19 0.78
N TRP A 64 -7.93 0.04 -0.52
CA TRP A 64 -7.34 1.05 -1.38
C TRP A 64 -8.19 1.29 -2.62
N ARG A 65 -8.18 2.54 -3.11
CA ARG A 65 -8.74 2.93 -4.40
C ARG A 65 -7.64 3.34 -5.35
N LEU A 66 -7.62 2.71 -6.51
CA LEU A 66 -6.74 3.04 -7.62
C LEU A 66 -7.55 3.79 -8.67
N VAL A 67 -7.17 5.02 -8.98
CA VAL A 67 -7.85 5.83 -9.99
C VAL A 67 -6.96 5.95 -11.22
N ARG A 68 -7.56 5.78 -12.40
CA ARG A 68 -6.91 5.87 -13.71
C ARG A 68 -7.83 6.58 -14.70
N ASP A 69 -7.23 7.09 -15.76
CA ASP A 69 -7.97 7.79 -16.80
C ASP A 69 -8.52 6.85 -17.86
N ALA A 70 -7.73 5.82 -18.22
CA ALA A 70 -8.10 4.87 -19.26
C ALA A 70 -7.62 3.45 -18.92
N TRP A 71 -8.25 2.46 -19.53
CA TRP A 71 -7.78 1.08 -19.49
C TRP A 71 -6.47 0.93 -20.27
N PRO A 72 -5.48 0.21 -19.72
CA PRO A 72 -4.22 -0.01 -20.43
C PRO A 72 -4.44 -0.75 -21.75
N ALA A 73 -3.81 -0.25 -22.83
CA ALA A 73 -3.90 -0.88 -24.14
C ALA A 73 -3.33 -2.31 -24.20
N SER A 74 -2.43 -2.64 -23.29
CA SER A 74 -1.87 -3.99 -23.14
C SER A 74 -2.88 -5.04 -22.69
N GLY A 75 -4.03 -4.63 -22.11
CA GLY A 75 -4.96 -5.56 -21.45
C GLY A 75 -4.49 -6.04 -20.07
N LEU A 76 -3.40 -5.46 -19.56
CA LEU A 76 -2.83 -5.77 -18.26
C LEU A 76 -2.71 -4.49 -17.43
N PHE A 77 -3.37 -4.46 -16.30
CA PHE A 77 -3.31 -3.34 -15.35
C PHE A 77 -2.31 -3.66 -14.24
N LEU A 78 -1.23 -2.87 -14.19
CA LEU A 78 -0.20 -3.03 -13.18
C LEU A 78 -0.67 -2.45 -11.85
N LEU A 79 -0.59 -3.27 -10.79
CA LEU A 79 -0.91 -2.85 -9.43
C LEU A 79 0.30 -2.16 -8.79
N PRO A 80 0.15 -0.91 -8.29
CA PRO A 80 1.24 -0.16 -7.68
C PRO A 80 1.51 -0.54 -6.23
N ILE A 81 0.69 -1.43 -5.66
CA ILE A 81 0.78 -1.94 -4.30
C ILE A 81 0.67 -3.47 -4.31
N ALA A 82 1.28 -4.12 -3.34
CA ALA A 82 1.24 -5.58 -3.17
C ALA A 82 1.45 -5.97 -1.68
N PRO A 83 1.02 -7.16 -1.27
CA PRO A 83 0.17 -8.07 -2.01
C PRO A 83 -1.28 -7.56 -2.06
N VAL A 84 -1.97 -7.78 -3.16
CA VAL A 84 -3.41 -7.56 -3.28
C VAL A 84 -4.11 -8.88 -3.11
N ALA A 85 -5.01 -8.96 -2.13
CA ALA A 85 -5.77 -10.15 -1.80
C ALA A 85 -7.03 -10.28 -2.67
N SER A 86 -7.72 -9.15 -2.94
CA SER A 86 -8.94 -9.15 -3.75
C SER A 86 -9.11 -7.84 -4.53
N LEU A 87 -9.83 -7.95 -5.65
CA LEU A 87 -10.44 -6.83 -6.34
C LEU A 87 -11.91 -6.78 -5.90
N ASP A 88 -12.25 -5.75 -5.12
CA ASP A 88 -13.55 -5.67 -4.45
C ASP A 88 -14.60 -5.00 -5.32
N ALA A 89 -14.21 -3.97 -6.10
CA ALA A 89 -15.07 -3.30 -7.05
C ALA A 89 -14.25 -2.65 -8.17
N ALA A 90 -14.88 -2.54 -9.34
CA ALA A 90 -14.36 -1.78 -10.47
C ALA A 90 -15.48 -0.93 -11.05
N ARG A 91 -15.19 0.34 -11.36
CA ARG A 91 -16.17 1.29 -11.86
C ARG A 91 -15.58 2.16 -12.95
N VAL A 92 -16.43 2.55 -13.89
CA VAL A 92 -16.11 3.56 -14.91
C VAL A 92 -17.00 4.77 -14.76
N ARG A 93 -16.48 5.94 -15.08
CA ARG A 93 -17.22 7.19 -14.98
C ARG A 93 -17.91 7.51 -16.30
N ARG A 94 -19.23 7.76 -16.24
CA ARG A 94 -20.05 8.17 -17.37
C ARG A 94 -19.93 9.67 -17.65
N ALA A 95 -20.43 10.11 -18.80
CA ALA A 95 -20.40 11.52 -19.21
C ALA A 95 -21.18 12.45 -18.26
N ASP A 96 -22.22 11.94 -17.61
CA ASP A 96 -23.01 12.66 -16.61
C ASP A 96 -22.33 12.72 -15.23
N GLY A 97 -21.14 12.13 -15.08
CA GLY A 97 -20.36 12.07 -13.85
C GLY A 97 -20.74 10.93 -12.90
N THR A 98 -21.75 10.13 -13.21
CA THR A 98 -22.14 8.95 -12.42
C THR A 98 -21.15 7.81 -12.63
N TRP A 99 -21.11 6.87 -11.66
CA TRP A 99 -20.28 5.66 -11.74
C TRP A 99 -21.11 4.47 -12.20
N GLU A 100 -20.61 3.76 -13.19
CA GLU A 100 -21.10 2.47 -13.66
C GLU A 100 -20.20 1.35 -13.17
N GLU A 101 -20.78 0.31 -12.57
CA GLU A 101 -20.00 -0.85 -12.15
C GLU A 101 -19.59 -1.69 -13.36
N VAL A 102 -18.33 -2.12 -13.34
CA VAL A 102 -17.83 -3.10 -14.32
C VAL A 102 -18.36 -4.48 -13.94
N PRO A 103 -19.00 -5.21 -14.87
CA PRO A 103 -19.56 -6.52 -14.59
C PRO A 103 -18.51 -7.51 -14.06
N ALA A 104 -18.90 -8.35 -13.10
CA ALA A 104 -18.04 -9.40 -12.56
C ALA A 104 -17.50 -10.30 -13.67
N GLY A 105 -16.25 -10.72 -13.52
CA GLY A 105 -15.58 -11.59 -14.51
C GLY A 105 -14.93 -10.85 -15.68
N ARG A 106 -15.08 -9.53 -15.81
CA ARG A 106 -14.35 -8.74 -16.83
C ARG A 106 -12.94 -8.39 -16.42
N LEU A 107 -12.64 -8.56 -15.15
CA LEU A 107 -11.34 -8.31 -14.54
C LEU A 107 -10.91 -9.54 -13.74
N SER A 108 -9.67 -9.95 -13.88
CA SER A 108 -9.12 -11.12 -13.18
C SER A 108 -7.84 -10.73 -12.47
N LEU A 109 -7.79 -10.88 -11.16
CA LEU A 109 -6.55 -10.68 -10.39
C LEU A 109 -5.57 -11.82 -10.72
N LEU A 110 -4.38 -11.47 -11.21
CA LEU A 110 -3.29 -12.39 -11.51
C LEU A 110 -2.30 -12.36 -10.33
N GLY A 111 -2.66 -13.09 -9.26
CA GLY A 111 -1.99 -13.00 -7.96
C GLY A 111 -0.64 -13.70 -7.86
N ASP A 112 -0.36 -14.65 -8.75
CA ASP A 112 0.86 -15.48 -8.77
C ASP A 112 2.07 -14.80 -9.42
N ARG A 113 1.96 -13.52 -9.75
CA ARG A 113 2.99 -12.73 -10.44
C ARG A 113 3.55 -11.61 -9.57
N THR A 114 4.80 -11.25 -9.81
CA THR A 114 5.43 -10.07 -9.22
C THR A 114 6.03 -9.21 -10.33
N PRO A 115 5.55 -7.97 -10.53
CA PRO A 115 4.43 -7.32 -9.84
C PRO A 115 3.07 -7.98 -10.15
N GLN A 116 2.13 -7.84 -9.23
CA GLN A 116 0.76 -8.32 -9.44
C GLN A 116 0.04 -7.51 -10.52
N LEU A 117 -0.81 -8.17 -11.27
CA LEU A 117 -1.53 -7.60 -12.40
C LEU A 117 -3.03 -7.90 -12.30
N ILE A 118 -3.84 -7.07 -12.94
CA ILE A 118 -5.23 -7.40 -13.26
C ILE A 118 -5.31 -7.60 -14.77
N GLY A 119 -5.77 -8.77 -15.20
CA GLY A 119 -6.12 -9.08 -16.58
C GLY A 119 -7.46 -8.46 -16.94
N LEU A 120 -7.56 -7.88 -18.13
CA LEU A 120 -8.72 -7.15 -18.64
C LEU A 120 -9.37 -7.87 -19.82
N ASP A 121 -10.67 -8.15 -19.77
CA ASP A 121 -11.47 -8.56 -20.92
C ASP A 121 -11.82 -7.32 -21.78
N ARG A 122 -10.86 -6.87 -22.56
CA ARG A 122 -10.94 -5.61 -23.33
C ARG A 122 -12.13 -5.50 -24.26
N ALA A 123 -12.60 -6.64 -24.77
CA ALA A 123 -13.71 -6.66 -25.73
C ALA A 123 -15.05 -6.26 -25.11
N HIS A 124 -15.18 -6.44 -23.78
CA HIS A 124 -16.45 -6.27 -23.07
C HIS A 124 -16.35 -5.28 -21.89
N LEU A 125 -15.22 -4.59 -21.75
CA LEU A 125 -15.07 -3.57 -20.72
C LEU A 125 -15.78 -2.28 -21.12
N PRO A 126 -16.64 -1.71 -20.24
CA PRO A 126 -17.16 -0.38 -20.44
C PRO A 126 -16.02 0.63 -20.46
N GLN A 127 -16.10 1.61 -21.35
CA GLN A 127 -15.08 2.65 -21.48
C GLN A 127 -15.46 3.87 -20.66
N PRO A 128 -14.50 4.51 -19.98
CA PRO A 128 -14.78 5.77 -19.30
C PRO A 128 -15.15 6.85 -20.33
N ALA A 129 -16.13 7.66 -20.00
CA ALA A 129 -16.62 8.75 -20.85
C ALA A 129 -16.05 10.12 -20.44
N VAL A 130 -15.04 10.14 -19.57
CA VAL A 130 -14.32 11.33 -19.11
C VAL A 130 -12.81 11.16 -19.31
N ASP A 131 -12.11 12.27 -19.53
CA ASP A 131 -10.68 12.24 -19.84
C ASP A 131 -9.80 11.97 -18.60
N HIS A 132 -10.30 12.29 -17.41
CA HIS A 132 -9.53 12.19 -16.17
C HIS A 132 -10.31 11.48 -15.06
N GLY A 133 -9.63 10.58 -14.35
CA GLY A 133 -10.22 9.84 -13.24
C GLY A 133 -11.42 8.98 -13.66
N GLY A 134 -11.39 8.46 -14.88
CA GLY A 134 -12.50 7.74 -15.48
C GLY A 134 -12.68 6.31 -14.99
N ILE A 135 -11.69 5.76 -14.28
CA ILE A 135 -11.69 4.38 -13.76
C ILE A 135 -11.36 4.40 -12.28
N ALA A 136 -12.12 3.67 -11.49
CA ALA A 136 -11.84 3.42 -10.08
C ALA A 136 -11.86 1.91 -9.81
N LEU A 137 -10.77 1.40 -9.21
CA LEU A 137 -10.64 0.03 -8.74
C LEU A 137 -10.49 0.05 -7.23
N ASP A 138 -11.40 -0.60 -6.51
CA ASP A 138 -11.30 -0.80 -5.08
C ASP A 138 -10.70 -2.17 -4.82
N VAL A 139 -9.64 -2.23 -4.03
CA VAL A 139 -8.90 -3.45 -3.74
C VAL A 139 -8.63 -3.58 -2.24
N THR A 140 -8.62 -4.79 -1.76
CA THR A 140 -8.09 -5.15 -0.44
C THR A 140 -6.66 -5.63 -0.61
N ALA A 141 -5.73 -5.00 0.10
CA ALA A 141 -4.30 -5.31 0.04
C ALA A 141 -3.72 -5.49 1.45
N GLY A 142 -2.66 -6.27 1.55
CA GLY A 142 -1.94 -6.60 2.78
C GLY A 142 -1.61 -8.09 2.85
N TYR A 143 -0.63 -8.45 3.68
CA TYR A 143 -0.28 -9.85 3.90
C TYR A 143 -1.38 -10.60 4.67
N GLY A 144 -2.10 -9.92 5.55
CA GLY A 144 -3.19 -10.47 6.33
C GLY A 144 -3.66 -9.53 7.45
N PRO A 145 -4.69 -9.90 8.20
CA PRO A 145 -5.20 -9.10 9.31
C PRO A 145 -4.34 -9.18 10.57
N GLU A 146 -3.54 -10.26 10.71
CA GLU A 146 -2.75 -10.52 11.91
C GLU A 146 -1.27 -10.17 11.70
N PRO A 147 -0.56 -9.71 12.75
CA PRO A 147 0.89 -9.47 12.68
C PRO A 147 1.70 -10.68 12.20
N ALA A 148 1.26 -11.89 12.53
CA ALA A 148 1.92 -13.14 12.13
C ALA A 148 1.88 -13.42 10.62
N ASP A 149 0.98 -12.76 9.90
CA ASP A 149 0.88 -12.89 8.44
C ASP A 149 1.98 -12.12 7.71
N VAL A 150 2.58 -11.12 8.39
CA VAL A 150 3.61 -10.27 7.81
C VAL A 150 4.97 -10.98 7.86
N PRO A 151 5.74 -10.99 6.76
CA PRO A 151 7.08 -11.57 6.76
C PRO A 151 7.97 -10.99 7.88
N SER A 152 8.72 -11.87 8.54
CA SER A 152 9.55 -11.51 9.70
C SER A 152 10.57 -10.42 9.42
N ASP A 153 11.12 -10.39 8.21
CA ASP A 153 12.06 -9.36 7.76
C ASP A 153 11.42 -7.97 7.75
N LEU A 154 10.16 -7.88 7.27
CA LEU A 154 9.39 -6.63 7.26
C LEU A 154 8.99 -6.21 8.68
N LEU A 155 8.62 -7.16 9.55
CA LEU A 155 8.38 -6.87 10.97
C LEU A 155 9.65 -6.33 11.65
N GLN A 156 10.80 -6.94 11.37
CA GLN A 156 12.08 -6.47 11.90
C GLN A 156 12.45 -5.09 11.34
N ALA A 157 12.17 -4.83 10.05
CA ALA A 157 12.36 -3.52 9.46
C ALA A 157 11.51 -2.44 10.16
N VAL A 158 10.25 -2.77 10.51
CA VAL A 158 9.38 -1.86 11.29
C VAL A 158 9.96 -1.60 12.67
N ARG A 159 10.44 -2.64 13.40
CA ARG A 159 11.07 -2.47 14.73
C ARG A 159 12.28 -1.54 14.68
N LEU A 160 13.17 -1.77 13.73
CA LEU A 160 14.38 -0.94 13.59
C LEU A 160 14.04 0.50 13.18
N THR A 161 13.04 0.69 12.32
CA THR A 161 12.59 2.03 11.92
C THR A 161 11.92 2.75 13.10
N LEU A 162 11.13 2.05 13.92
CA LEU A 162 10.54 2.58 15.14
C LEU A 162 11.63 3.06 16.11
N ALA A 163 12.66 2.25 16.38
CA ALA A 163 13.78 2.63 17.23
C ALA A 163 14.52 3.85 16.67
N HIS A 164 14.78 3.86 15.38
CA HIS A 164 15.42 4.98 14.70
C HIS A 164 14.62 6.29 14.87
N PHE A 165 13.31 6.26 14.69
CA PHE A 165 12.47 7.43 14.91
C PHE A 165 12.40 7.87 16.37
N HIS A 166 12.41 6.90 17.29
CA HIS A 166 12.44 7.21 18.73
C HIS A 166 13.74 7.88 19.17
N GLU A 167 14.89 7.43 18.63
CA GLU A 167 16.20 8.00 18.95
C GLU A 167 16.44 9.39 18.33
N HIS A 168 15.85 9.64 17.14
CA HIS A 168 16.09 10.86 16.36
C HIS A 168 14.89 11.81 16.32
N ARG A 169 13.99 11.73 17.30
CA ARG A 169 12.75 12.53 17.34
C ARG A 169 12.98 14.06 17.39
N ASP A 170 14.16 14.49 17.84
CA ASP A 170 14.49 15.91 18.05
C ASP A 170 15.36 16.49 16.92
N VAL A 171 15.68 15.71 15.88
CA VAL A 171 16.52 16.18 14.78
C VAL A 171 15.70 17.00 13.79
N VAL A 172 15.88 18.31 13.84
CA VAL A 172 15.27 19.28 12.92
C VAL A 172 16.32 19.67 11.86
N GLY A 173 16.08 19.35 10.59
CA GLY A 173 16.84 19.95 9.48
C GLY A 173 17.66 19.02 8.60
N GLU A 174 17.86 17.76 8.96
CA GLU A 174 18.48 16.77 8.07
C GLU A 174 17.45 15.71 7.67
N ALA A 175 17.42 15.35 6.38
CA ALA A 175 16.63 14.20 5.93
C ALA A 175 17.23 12.92 6.50
N ILE A 176 16.68 12.44 7.62
CA ILE A 176 17.11 11.18 8.22
C ILE A 176 16.71 10.05 7.30
N GLY A 177 17.67 9.50 6.56
CA GLY A 177 17.49 8.32 5.73
C GLY A 177 17.22 7.08 6.57
N LEU A 178 16.63 6.05 5.96
CA LEU A 178 16.46 4.76 6.62
C LEU A 178 17.85 4.14 6.93
N PRO A 179 18.03 3.53 8.11
CA PRO A 179 19.27 2.83 8.46
C PRO A 179 19.64 1.75 7.45
N GLY A 180 20.94 1.54 7.22
CA GLY A 180 21.43 0.54 6.27
C GLY A 180 20.89 -0.88 6.53
N ALA A 181 20.74 -1.25 7.80
CA ALA A 181 20.14 -2.53 8.19
C ALA A 181 18.67 -2.65 7.73
N VAL A 182 17.88 -1.57 7.83
CA VAL A 182 16.51 -1.53 7.33
C VAL A 182 16.50 -1.68 5.82
N LEU A 183 17.36 -0.93 5.12
CA LEU A 183 17.48 -1.01 3.65
C LEU A 183 17.81 -2.42 3.17
N ALA A 184 18.68 -3.15 3.87
CA ALA A 184 19.02 -4.53 3.57
C ALA A 184 17.81 -5.48 3.74
N LEU A 185 17.04 -5.34 4.83
CA LEU A 185 15.85 -6.15 5.09
C LEU A 185 14.75 -5.94 4.05
N ILE A 186 14.54 -4.71 3.61
CA ILE A 186 13.46 -4.39 2.65
C ILE A 186 13.86 -4.57 1.19
N ALA A 187 15.14 -4.74 0.88
CA ALA A 187 15.65 -4.83 -0.49
C ALA A 187 14.91 -5.90 -1.35
N PRO A 188 14.65 -7.13 -0.85
CA PRO A 188 13.95 -8.16 -1.61
C PRO A 188 12.48 -7.81 -1.92
N TYR A 189 11.88 -6.90 -1.16
CA TYR A 189 10.47 -6.53 -1.26
C TYR A 189 10.22 -5.29 -2.11
N ARG A 190 11.26 -4.54 -2.47
CA ARG A 190 11.11 -3.30 -3.24
C ARG A 190 10.55 -3.58 -4.61
N MET A 191 9.46 -2.90 -4.96
CA MET A 191 8.92 -2.94 -6.31
C MET A 191 9.80 -2.09 -7.23
N LEU A 192 10.29 -2.69 -8.32
CA LEU A 192 10.95 -1.93 -9.38
C LEU A 192 9.92 -1.02 -10.04
N ARG A 193 10.13 0.28 -9.96
CA ARG A 193 9.38 1.25 -10.78
C ARG A 193 10.06 1.30 -12.14
N LEU A 194 9.41 0.71 -13.14
CA LEU A 194 9.81 0.79 -14.55
C LEU A 194 9.26 2.07 -15.18
#